data_7efd9d073cabf14359168d4a6527b8cb
#
_entry.id   7efd9d073cabf14359168d4a6527b8cb
#
_cell.length_a   1.000
_cell.length_b   1.000
_cell.length_c   1.000
_cell.angle_alpha   90.00
_cell.angle_beta   90.00
_cell.angle_gamma   90.00
#
_symmetry.space_group_name_H-M   'P 1'
#
loop_
_entity.id
_entity.type
_entity.pdbx_description
1 polymer ?
#
loop_
_entity_poly.entity_id
_entity_poly.type
_entity_poly.pdbx_seq_one_letter_code
_entity_poly.pdbx_strand_id
1 'polypeptide(L)'
;MEHNVQENYLEALRLIRTRVLRRLEENGHKVIMVTSSVPGEGKTTIAANLAISMSGKNKKVVLIDCDLRNPSLQEIFRVPEDQPGIADVLSRKVKISEAAVSYEDYGMDLVVLFGSPNSDHAQPELLSGKTMGKLIEGLKQIADVIILDTPPSAMLVDAMLVSKYVDEALYVIMCDYAKKSVVVNGIQELSAAGVEIGGFILNGGRGGSGSYGYHSYGYNSRYYTAKQEEETE
;
A
#
# COMPACT_ATOMS: atom_id res chain seq x y z
N MET A 1 -26.87 10.03 6.80
CA MET A 1 -26.47 8.81 6.08
C MET A 1 -24.97 8.79 5.81
N GLU A 2 -24.35 9.84 5.27
CA GLU A 2 -22.91 9.90 4.96
C GLU A 2 -21.99 9.74 6.19
N HIS A 3 -22.35 10.36 7.31
CA HIS A 3 -21.56 10.27 8.55
C HIS A 3 -21.42 8.82 9.06
N ASN A 4 -22.48 8.03 8.97
CA ASN A 4 -22.51 6.64 9.40
C ASN A 4 -21.66 5.71 8.49
N VAL A 5 -21.54 6.04 7.20
CA VAL A 5 -20.71 5.27 6.24
C VAL A 5 -19.22 5.49 6.51
N GLN A 6 -18.84 6.74 6.80
CA GLN A 6 -17.45 7.09 7.10
C GLN A 6 -16.98 6.47 8.42
N GLU A 7 -17.79 6.48 9.45
CA GLU A 7 -17.48 5.83 10.74
C GLU A 7 -17.30 4.32 10.57
N ASN A 8 -18.18 3.68 9.82
CA ASN A 8 -18.09 2.25 9.54
C ASN A 8 -16.80 1.88 8.78
N TYR A 9 -16.40 2.68 7.79
CA TYR A 9 -15.16 2.47 7.04
C TYR A 9 -13.92 2.58 7.94
N LEU A 10 -13.87 3.60 8.78
CA LEU A 10 -12.78 3.78 9.75
C LEU A 10 -12.69 2.62 10.74
N GLU A 11 -13.84 2.10 11.19
CA GLU A 11 -13.88 0.96 12.11
C GLU A 11 -13.38 -0.34 11.43
N ALA A 12 -13.74 -0.56 10.16
CA ALA A 12 -13.19 -1.68 9.41
C ALA A 12 -11.67 -1.57 9.21
N LEU A 13 -11.16 -0.38 8.90
CA LEU A 13 -9.72 -0.16 8.81
C LEU A 13 -9.01 -0.43 10.14
N ARG A 14 -9.60 -0.02 11.26
CA ARG A 14 -9.08 -0.31 12.60
C ARG A 14 -9.02 -1.81 12.87
N LEU A 15 -10.06 -2.54 12.48
CA LEU A 15 -10.12 -3.99 12.63
C LEU A 15 -9.07 -4.68 11.77
N ILE A 16 -8.96 -4.29 10.49
CA ILE A 16 -7.93 -4.82 9.56
C ILE A 16 -6.54 -4.55 10.14
N ARG A 17 -6.24 -3.30 10.50
CA ARG A 17 -4.97 -2.93 11.13
C ARG A 17 -4.63 -3.80 12.33
N THR A 18 -5.59 -3.96 13.25
CA THR A 18 -5.38 -4.73 14.49
C THR A 18 -5.05 -6.19 14.20
N ARG A 19 -5.75 -6.80 13.23
CA ARG A 19 -5.50 -8.19 12.82
C ARG A 19 -4.15 -8.34 12.13
N VAL A 20 -3.82 -7.41 11.24
CA VAL A 20 -2.54 -7.45 10.51
C VAL A 20 -1.37 -7.25 11.46
N LEU A 21 -1.39 -6.22 12.31
CA LEU A 21 -0.31 -5.98 13.28
C LEU A 21 -0.09 -7.17 14.20
N ARG A 22 -1.18 -7.75 14.74
CA ARG A 22 -1.10 -8.94 15.57
C ARG A 22 -0.43 -10.10 14.83
N ARG A 23 -0.85 -10.36 13.57
CA ARG A 23 -0.28 -11.43 12.76
C ARG A 23 1.20 -11.22 12.47
N LEU A 24 1.60 -9.98 12.13
CA LEU A 24 3.01 -9.64 11.93
C LEU A 24 3.85 -9.89 13.19
N GLU A 25 3.34 -9.49 14.35
CA GLU A 25 4.01 -9.69 15.65
C GLU A 25 4.13 -11.18 15.99
N GLU A 26 3.06 -11.96 15.82
CA GLU A 26 3.04 -13.41 16.11
C GLU A 26 4.04 -14.19 15.23
N ASN A 27 4.22 -13.78 13.97
CA ASN A 27 5.08 -14.47 13.00
C ASN A 27 6.50 -13.87 12.90
N GLY A 28 6.77 -12.72 13.53
CA GLY A 28 8.02 -11.98 13.35
C GLY A 28 8.16 -11.35 11.96
N HIS A 29 7.05 -11.12 11.27
CA HIS A 29 6.99 -10.53 9.93
C HIS A 29 7.05 -9.00 9.99
N LYS A 30 7.59 -8.38 8.94
CA LYS A 30 7.67 -6.91 8.78
C LYS A 30 7.23 -6.41 7.40
N VAL A 31 7.34 -7.22 6.37
CA VAL A 31 7.09 -6.81 4.98
C VAL A 31 5.80 -7.41 4.46
N ILE A 32 4.82 -6.54 4.21
CA ILE A 32 3.54 -6.93 3.63
C ILE A 32 3.44 -6.42 2.20
N MET A 33 3.00 -7.29 1.31
CA MET A 33 2.52 -6.91 -0.02
C MET A 33 1.03 -6.63 0.04
N VAL A 34 0.58 -5.55 -0.58
CA VAL A 34 -0.85 -5.31 -0.85
C VAL A 34 -1.05 -5.41 -2.36
N THR A 35 -1.85 -6.36 -2.79
CA THR A 35 -2.13 -6.63 -4.20
C THR A 35 -3.60 -6.98 -4.42
N SER A 36 -3.98 -7.19 -5.68
CA SER A 36 -5.34 -7.55 -6.10
C SER A 36 -5.30 -8.43 -7.35
N SER A 37 -6.47 -8.86 -7.84
CA SER A 37 -6.55 -9.65 -9.06
C SER A 37 -6.40 -8.81 -10.33
N VAL A 38 -7.12 -7.67 -10.37
CA VAL A 38 -7.22 -6.78 -11.52
C VAL A 38 -7.10 -5.32 -11.08
N PRO A 39 -6.80 -4.38 -12.01
CA PRO A 39 -6.82 -2.95 -11.70
C PRO A 39 -8.18 -2.49 -11.19
N GLY A 40 -8.21 -1.46 -10.33
CA GLY A 40 -9.46 -0.86 -9.85
C GLY A 40 -10.09 -1.52 -8.62
N GLU A 41 -9.50 -2.58 -8.05
CA GLU A 41 -10.01 -3.23 -6.84
C GLU A 41 -9.73 -2.46 -5.54
N GLY A 42 -8.98 -1.35 -5.62
CA GLY A 42 -8.71 -0.45 -4.49
C GLY A 42 -7.47 -0.82 -3.67
N LYS A 43 -6.54 -1.65 -4.19
CA LYS A 43 -5.30 -2.07 -3.53
C LYS A 43 -4.50 -0.88 -2.97
N THR A 44 -4.21 0.12 -3.82
CA THR A 44 -3.44 1.32 -3.45
C THR A 44 -4.11 2.15 -2.37
N THR A 45 -5.44 2.33 -2.48
CA THR A 45 -6.24 3.02 -1.44
C THR A 45 -6.17 2.28 -0.10
N ILE A 46 -6.27 0.95 -0.12
CA ILE A 46 -6.14 0.13 1.08
C ILE A 46 -4.72 0.20 1.64
N ALA A 47 -3.68 0.10 0.81
CA ALA A 47 -2.28 0.20 1.23
C ALA A 47 -2.00 1.54 1.92
N ALA A 48 -2.41 2.66 1.31
CA ALA A 48 -2.25 4.00 1.86
C ALA A 48 -2.99 4.17 3.20
N ASN A 49 -4.27 3.81 3.25
CA ASN A 49 -5.06 3.94 4.48
C ASN A 49 -4.54 3.03 5.62
N LEU A 50 -4.06 1.84 5.28
CA LEU A 50 -3.47 0.92 6.25
C LEU A 50 -2.16 1.49 6.81
N ALA A 51 -1.29 2.04 5.95
CA ALA A 51 -0.05 2.69 6.34
C ALA A 51 -0.31 3.88 7.29
N ILE A 52 -1.23 4.78 6.94
CA ILE A 52 -1.65 5.92 7.77
C ILE A 52 -2.22 5.43 9.10
N SER A 53 -3.10 4.43 9.07
CA SER A 53 -3.74 3.90 10.28
C SER A 53 -2.75 3.22 11.23
N MET A 54 -1.69 2.59 10.71
CA MET A 54 -0.64 1.93 11.50
C MET A 54 0.33 2.95 12.10
N SER A 55 0.78 3.94 11.34
CA SER A 55 1.77 4.94 11.76
C SER A 55 1.28 5.80 12.92
N GLY A 56 -0.04 6.08 13.01
CA GLY A 56 -0.66 6.79 14.13
C GLY A 56 -0.70 6.01 15.45
N LYS A 57 -0.05 4.85 15.57
CA LYS A 57 -0.01 3.97 16.76
C LYS A 57 1.41 3.68 17.26
N ASN A 58 2.30 4.66 17.14
CA ASN A 58 3.71 4.54 17.51
C ASN A 58 4.43 3.38 16.78
N LYS A 59 4.03 3.12 15.54
CA LYS A 59 4.71 2.19 14.64
C LYS A 59 5.40 2.97 13.55
N LYS A 60 6.66 2.68 13.30
CA LYS A 60 7.42 3.21 12.17
C LYS A 60 7.02 2.45 10.91
N VAL A 61 6.31 3.13 10.03
CA VAL A 61 5.75 2.52 8.81
C VAL A 61 6.44 3.09 7.59
N VAL A 62 6.82 2.22 6.67
CA VAL A 62 7.30 2.60 5.34
C VAL A 62 6.32 2.07 4.30
N LEU A 63 5.82 2.94 3.44
CA LEU A 63 4.98 2.61 2.30
C LEU A 63 5.77 2.81 1.01
N ILE A 64 5.80 1.81 0.14
CA ILE A 64 6.53 1.86 -1.13
C ILE A 64 5.59 1.55 -2.28
N ASP A 65 5.53 2.44 -3.27
CA ASP A 65 4.82 2.19 -4.52
C ASP A 65 5.68 1.32 -5.44
N CYS A 66 5.30 0.07 -5.57
CA CYS A 66 5.94 -0.90 -6.45
C CYS A 66 5.16 -1.12 -7.77
N ASP A 67 4.10 -0.35 -8.02
CA ASP A 67 3.40 -0.31 -9.31
C ASP A 67 4.08 0.71 -10.23
N LEU A 68 5.29 0.40 -10.70
CA LEU A 68 6.07 1.33 -11.53
C LEU A 68 5.46 1.59 -12.90
N ARG A 69 4.49 0.78 -13.34
CA ARG A 69 3.78 0.98 -14.61
C ARG A 69 2.67 2.01 -14.50
N ASN A 70 1.98 2.02 -13.37
CA ASN A 70 0.86 2.92 -13.12
C ASN A 70 0.84 3.37 -11.66
N PRO A 71 1.90 4.11 -11.22
CA PRO A 71 2.01 4.57 -9.86
C PRO A 71 0.87 5.54 -9.52
N SER A 72 0.27 5.38 -8.36
CA SER A 72 -0.91 6.17 -7.97
C SER A 72 -0.86 6.71 -6.53
N LEU A 73 0.20 6.42 -5.78
CA LEU A 73 0.35 6.97 -4.44
C LEU A 73 0.57 8.49 -4.46
N GLN A 74 1.25 9.06 -5.49
CA GLN A 74 1.42 10.50 -5.62
C GLN A 74 0.08 11.24 -5.65
N GLU A 75 -0.90 10.70 -6.38
CA GLU A 75 -2.23 11.29 -6.46
C GLU A 75 -2.94 11.24 -5.11
N ILE A 76 -2.86 10.10 -4.40
CA ILE A 76 -3.47 9.92 -3.07
C ILE A 76 -2.87 10.87 -2.05
N PHE A 77 -1.55 11.01 -2.04
CA PHE A 77 -0.82 11.87 -1.10
C PHE A 77 -0.65 13.31 -1.59
N ARG A 78 -1.13 13.64 -2.80
CA ARG A 78 -1.09 14.98 -3.42
C ARG A 78 0.31 15.58 -3.46
N VAL A 79 1.31 14.75 -3.76
CA VAL A 79 2.67 15.23 -3.97
C VAL A 79 2.88 15.60 -5.45
N PRO A 80 3.86 16.50 -5.75
CA PRO A 80 4.17 16.85 -7.13
C PRO A 80 4.57 15.63 -7.97
N GLU A 81 4.24 15.65 -9.27
CA GLU A 81 4.56 14.56 -10.20
C GLU A 81 6.07 14.40 -10.45
N ASP A 82 6.85 15.46 -10.21
CA ASP A 82 8.31 15.47 -10.34
C ASP A 82 9.04 15.03 -9.05
N GLN A 83 8.29 14.66 -8.01
CA GLN A 83 8.87 14.08 -6.80
C GLN A 83 9.66 12.81 -7.16
N PRO A 84 10.97 12.74 -6.87
CA PRO A 84 11.74 11.52 -7.06
C PRO A 84 11.13 10.36 -6.27
N GLY A 85 11.25 9.15 -6.78
CA GLY A 85 10.66 8.00 -6.12
C GLY A 85 11.54 6.76 -6.16
N ILE A 86 10.92 5.60 -5.94
CA ILE A 86 11.61 4.33 -5.80
C ILE A 86 12.40 3.94 -7.05
N ALA A 87 11.88 4.21 -8.27
CA ALA A 87 12.59 3.88 -9.51
C ALA A 87 13.93 4.66 -9.64
N ASP A 88 13.95 5.93 -9.20
CA ASP A 88 15.15 6.76 -9.22
C ASP A 88 16.19 6.29 -8.19
N VAL A 89 15.73 5.84 -7.03
CA VAL A 89 16.59 5.24 -6.00
C VAL A 89 17.19 3.92 -6.49
N LEU A 90 16.37 3.04 -7.08
CA LEU A 90 16.81 1.74 -7.57
C LEU A 90 17.78 1.85 -8.74
N SER A 91 17.59 2.84 -9.61
CA SER A 91 18.51 3.19 -10.70
C SER A 91 19.73 3.99 -10.24
N ARG A 92 19.83 4.31 -8.92
CA ARG A 92 20.95 5.05 -8.30
C ARG A 92 21.13 6.49 -8.81
N LYS A 93 20.07 7.12 -9.25
CA LYS A 93 20.07 8.53 -9.69
C LYS A 93 19.95 9.50 -8.53
N VAL A 94 19.16 9.11 -7.53
CA VAL A 94 18.99 9.89 -6.31
C VAL A 94 19.23 9.00 -5.08
N LYS A 95 19.53 9.65 -3.96
CA LYS A 95 19.61 8.96 -2.67
C LYS A 95 18.21 8.73 -2.11
N ILE A 96 18.06 7.73 -1.27
CA ILE A 96 16.79 7.47 -0.59
C ILE A 96 16.30 8.68 0.22
N SER A 97 17.20 9.45 0.82
CA SER A 97 16.87 10.65 1.57
C SER A 97 16.28 11.79 0.72
N GLU A 98 16.45 11.74 -0.59
CA GLU A 98 15.92 12.73 -1.54
C GLU A 98 14.55 12.28 -2.08
N ALA A 99 14.30 10.97 -2.12
CA ALA A 99 13.07 10.38 -2.63
C ALA A 99 12.04 10.08 -1.53
N ALA A 100 12.49 9.84 -0.30
CA ALA A 100 11.62 9.51 0.82
C ALA A 100 10.91 10.78 1.35
N VAL A 101 9.59 10.74 1.42
CA VAL A 101 8.77 11.80 2.01
C VAL A 101 8.30 11.35 3.39
N SER A 102 8.66 12.14 4.41
CA SER A 102 8.23 11.90 5.80
C SER A 102 6.95 12.66 6.11
N TYR A 103 6.07 12.03 6.88
CA TYR A 103 4.82 12.62 7.38
C TYR A 103 4.85 12.83 8.90
N GLU A 104 6.04 12.90 9.48
CA GLU A 104 6.24 13.06 10.93
C GLU A 104 5.65 14.39 11.44
N ASP A 105 5.75 15.46 10.67
CA ASP A 105 5.15 16.77 10.97
C ASP A 105 3.62 16.73 11.11
N TYR A 106 2.99 15.70 10.55
CA TYR A 106 1.55 15.44 10.68
C TYR A 106 1.20 14.49 11.83
N GLY A 107 2.16 14.19 12.71
CA GLY A 107 1.99 13.28 13.84
C GLY A 107 1.92 11.80 13.43
N MET A 108 2.45 11.45 12.27
CA MET A 108 2.52 10.09 11.74
C MET A 108 3.98 9.67 11.55
N ASP A 109 4.38 8.55 12.17
CA ASP A 109 5.68 7.94 11.92
C ASP A 109 5.62 7.12 10.61
N LEU A 110 5.38 7.84 9.49
CA LEU A 110 5.17 7.34 8.15
C LEU A 110 6.18 7.93 7.18
N VAL A 111 6.84 7.07 6.45
CA VAL A 111 7.67 7.45 5.30
C VAL A 111 7.10 6.81 4.04
N VAL A 112 6.98 7.58 2.95
CA VAL A 112 6.48 7.09 1.67
C VAL A 112 7.55 7.23 0.59
N LEU A 113 7.75 6.16 -0.18
CA LEU A 113 8.53 6.14 -1.41
C LEU A 113 7.57 5.97 -2.58
N PHE A 114 7.43 6.99 -3.39
CA PHE A 114 6.54 7.02 -4.55
C PHE A 114 7.11 6.28 -5.75
N GLY A 115 6.28 6.00 -6.79
CA GLY A 115 6.66 5.16 -7.93
C GLY A 115 7.53 5.83 -9.00
N SER A 116 7.68 7.17 -9.02
CA SER A 116 8.38 7.96 -10.06
C SER A 116 7.68 7.88 -11.45
N PRO A 117 6.45 8.40 -11.62
CA PRO A 117 5.67 8.24 -12.86
C PRO A 117 6.34 8.85 -14.09
N ASN A 118 7.15 9.89 -13.92
CA ASN A 118 7.84 10.61 -14.99
C ASN A 118 9.31 10.17 -15.19
N SER A 119 9.71 9.06 -14.54
CA SER A 119 11.09 8.56 -14.69
C SER A 119 11.21 7.71 -15.95
N ASP A 120 12.08 8.13 -16.89
CA ASP A 120 12.47 7.34 -18.06
C ASP A 120 13.09 5.97 -17.70
N HIS A 121 13.32 5.73 -16.41
CA HIS A 121 13.97 4.56 -15.85
C HIS A 121 13.04 3.70 -15.00
N ALA A 122 11.74 3.98 -14.98
CA ALA A 122 10.74 3.21 -14.24
C ALA A 122 10.50 1.83 -14.88
N GLN A 123 11.52 0.97 -14.79
CA GLN A 123 11.47 -0.40 -15.30
C GLN A 123 11.13 -1.34 -14.15
N PRO A 124 10.07 -2.15 -14.26
CA PRO A 124 9.67 -3.10 -13.21
C PRO A 124 10.79 -4.04 -12.76
N GLU A 125 11.69 -4.40 -13.66
CA GLU A 125 12.84 -5.28 -13.40
C GLU A 125 13.76 -4.74 -12.27
N LEU A 126 13.78 -3.41 -12.05
CA LEU A 126 14.51 -2.80 -10.93
C LEU A 126 14.07 -3.37 -9.57
N LEU A 127 12.79 -3.72 -9.44
CA LEU A 127 12.20 -4.27 -8.20
C LEU A 127 12.79 -5.63 -7.83
N SER A 128 13.30 -6.40 -8.80
CA SER A 128 13.95 -7.69 -8.53
C SER A 128 15.47 -7.57 -8.27
N GLY A 129 16.03 -6.38 -8.41
CA GLY A 129 17.47 -6.14 -8.37
C GLY A 129 18.09 -6.20 -6.97
N LYS A 130 19.41 -6.34 -6.91
CA LYS A 130 20.18 -6.33 -5.65
C LYS A 130 19.98 -5.02 -4.85
N THR A 131 19.71 -3.91 -5.54
CA THR A 131 19.49 -2.61 -4.88
C THR A 131 18.19 -2.63 -4.05
N MET A 132 17.12 -3.21 -4.60
CA MET A 132 15.86 -3.41 -3.86
C MET A 132 16.06 -4.29 -2.64
N GLY A 133 16.78 -5.41 -2.76
CA GLY A 133 17.08 -6.27 -1.61
C GLY A 133 17.82 -5.54 -0.49
N LYS A 134 18.85 -4.76 -0.83
CA LYS A 134 19.58 -3.95 0.16
C LYS A 134 18.70 -2.87 0.79
N LEU A 135 17.80 -2.27 0.01
CA LEU A 135 16.85 -1.28 0.51
C LEU A 135 15.92 -1.92 1.55
N ILE A 136 15.28 -3.03 1.22
CA ILE A 136 14.37 -3.73 2.14
C ILE A 136 15.08 -4.17 3.41
N GLU A 137 16.28 -4.77 3.30
CA GLU A 137 17.07 -5.17 4.46
C GLU A 137 17.45 -3.97 5.36
N GLY A 138 17.81 -2.84 4.76
CA GLY A 138 18.07 -1.61 5.51
C GLY A 138 16.82 -1.07 6.22
N LEU A 139 15.68 -1.08 5.53
CA LEU A 139 14.41 -0.62 6.08
C LEU A 139 13.90 -1.53 7.22
N LYS A 140 14.12 -2.86 7.14
CA LYS A 140 13.79 -3.80 8.22
C LYS A 140 14.49 -3.49 9.56
N GLN A 141 15.63 -2.75 9.52
CA GLN A 141 16.35 -2.37 10.74
C GLN A 141 15.73 -1.16 11.46
N ILE A 142 15.01 -0.31 10.74
CA ILE A 142 14.51 0.97 11.25
C ILE A 142 12.98 1.06 11.28
N ALA A 143 12.29 0.23 10.49
CA ALA A 143 10.83 0.20 10.41
C ALA A 143 10.25 -0.99 11.18
N ASP A 144 9.05 -0.80 11.73
CA ASP A 144 8.24 -1.86 12.31
C ASP A 144 7.44 -2.59 11.23
N VAL A 145 6.94 -1.85 10.24
CA VAL A 145 6.13 -2.37 9.13
C VAL A 145 6.57 -1.73 7.81
N ILE A 146 6.73 -2.55 6.79
CA ILE A 146 6.99 -2.13 5.41
C ILE A 146 5.83 -2.62 4.56
N ILE A 147 5.14 -1.70 3.88
CA ILE A 147 4.01 -2.00 3.00
C ILE A 147 4.45 -1.76 1.56
N LEU A 148 4.34 -2.79 0.73
CA LEU A 148 4.58 -2.71 -0.70
C LEU A 148 3.23 -2.68 -1.44
N ASP A 149 2.87 -1.54 -2.02
CA ASP A 149 1.74 -1.46 -2.95
C ASP A 149 2.19 -1.99 -4.31
N THR A 150 1.58 -3.06 -4.78
CA THR A 150 2.03 -3.77 -5.98
C THR A 150 0.94 -3.81 -7.07
N PRO A 151 1.31 -3.96 -8.35
CA PRO A 151 0.33 -4.15 -9.40
C PRO A 151 -0.50 -5.43 -9.21
N PRO A 152 -1.62 -5.59 -9.95
CA PRO A 152 -2.47 -6.78 -9.85
C PRO A 152 -1.73 -8.07 -10.22
N SER A 153 -1.85 -9.09 -9.36
CA SER A 153 -1.10 -10.36 -9.48
C SER A 153 -1.55 -11.25 -10.63
N ALA A 154 -2.83 -11.18 -11.04
CA ALA A 154 -3.35 -12.04 -12.10
C ALA A 154 -3.02 -11.53 -13.52
N MET A 155 -2.51 -10.32 -13.66
CA MET A 155 -2.28 -9.68 -14.97
C MET A 155 -0.81 -9.37 -15.25
N LEU A 156 0.01 -9.19 -14.22
CA LEU A 156 1.37 -8.69 -14.36
C LEU A 156 2.36 -9.52 -13.54
N VAL A 157 3.45 -9.88 -14.18
CA VAL A 157 4.58 -10.57 -13.54
C VAL A 157 5.26 -9.67 -12.49
N ASP A 158 5.01 -8.37 -12.54
CA ASP A 158 5.68 -7.37 -11.71
C ASP A 158 5.46 -7.59 -10.19
N ALA A 159 4.27 -8.06 -9.79
CA ALA A 159 4.02 -8.45 -8.40
C ALA A 159 4.96 -9.57 -7.92
N MET A 160 5.37 -10.47 -8.85
CA MET A 160 6.31 -11.55 -8.55
C MET A 160 7.75 -11.06 -8.37
N LEU A 161 8.12 -9.90 -8.95
CA LEU A 161 9.47 -9.36 -8.83
C LEU A 161 9.84 -8.97 -7.39
N VAL A 162 8.85 -8.61 -6.58
CA VAL A 162 9.04 -8.26 -5.17
C VAL A 162 8.75 -9.42 -4.21
N SER A 163 8.17 -10.53 -4.69
CA SER A 163 7.71 -11.66 -3.87
C SER A 163 8.76 -12.18 -2.90
N LYS A 164 10.02 -12.27 -3.33
CA LYS A 164 11.13 -12.77 -2.51
C LYS A 164 11.51 -11.88 -1.31
N TYR A 165 10.98 -10.66 -1.23
CA TYR A 165 11.21 -9.73 -0.12
C TYR A 165 10.03 -9.64 0.84
N VAL A 166 8.93 -10.29 0.49
CA VAL A 166 7.64 -10.22 1.17
C VAL A 166 7.53 -11.35 2.17
N ASP A 167 7.08 -11.03 3.37
CA ASP A 167 6.80 -12.03 4.39
C ASP A 167 5.38 -12.60 4.20
N GLU A 168 4.39 -11.73 3.88
CA GLU A 168 3.03 -12.14 3.58
C GLU A 168 2.29 -11.13 2.67
N ALA A 169 1.23 -11.57 2.00
CA ALA A 169 0.39 -10.72 1.16
C ALA A 169 -1.01 -10.51 1.74
N LEU A 170 -1.49 -9.27 1.66
CA LEU A 170 -2.90 -8.92 1.81
C LEU A 170 -3.52 -8.83 0.42
N TYR A 171 -4.51 -9.67 0.17
CA TYR A 171 -5.16 -9.76 -1.13
C TYR A 171 -6.48 -8.99 -1.13
N VAL A 172 -6.54 -7.91 -1.91
CA VAL A 172 -7.74 -7.07 -2.03
C VAL A 172 -8.64 -7.62 -3.13
N ILE A 173 -9.91 -7.79 -2.82
CA ILE A 173 -10.93 -8.29 -3.74
C ILE A 173 -12.10 -7.30 -3.70
N MET A 174 -12.46 -6.73 -4.84
CA MET A 174 -13.66 -5.90 -4.95
C MET A 174 -14.87 -6.79 -5.24
N CYS A 175 -15.93 -6.65 -4.43
CA CYS A 175 -17.16 -7.39 -4.59
C CYS A 175 -17.79 -7.12 -5.97
N ASP A 176 -18.29 -8.17 -6.61
CA ASP A 176 -18.97 -8.12 -7.91
C ASP A 176 -18.16 -7.47 -9.05
N TYR A 177 -16.82 -7.53 -8.97
CA TYR A 177 -15.95 -6.84 -9.92
C TYR A 177 -15.14 -7.83 -10.78
N ALA A 178 -14.21 -8.57 -10.19
CA ALA A 178 -13.41 -9.56 -10.91
C ALA A 178 -14.14 -10.92 -11.00
N LYS A 179 -13.92 -11.66 -12.10
CA LYS A 179 -14.39 -13.04 -12.20
C LYS A 179 -13.68 -13.92 -11.18
N LYS A 180 -14.40 -14.85 -10.54
CA LYS A 180 -13.84 -15.78 -9.55
C LYS A 180 -12.59 -16.52 -10.08
N SER A 181 -12.59 -16.94 -11.34
CA SER A 181 -11.43 -17.62 -11.94
C SER A 181 -10.18 -16.75 -11.98
N VAL A 182 -10.32 -15.44 -12.23
CA VAL A 182 -9.20 -14.49 -12.26
C VAL A 182 -8.65 -14.31 -10.84
N VAL A 183 -9.53 -14.17 -9.84
CA VAL A 183 -9.12 -14.09 -8.42
C VAL A 183 -8.35 -15.35 -8.01
N VAL A 184 -8.89 -16.53 -8.30
CA VAL A 184 -8.24 -17.80 -7.97
C VAL A 184 -6.87 -17.93 -8.64
N ASN A 185 -6.76 -17.57 -9.92
CA ASN A 185 -5.48 -17.60 -10.65
C ASN A 185 -4.45 -16.67 -10.00
N GLY A 186 -4.83 -15.42 -9.68
CA GLY A 186 -3.90 -14.47 -9.05
C GLY A 186 -3.38 -14.96 -7.68
N ILE A 187 -4.25 -15.61 -6.89
CA ILE A 187 -3.86 -16.22 -5.62
C ILE A 187 -2.90 -17.41 -5.86
N GLN A 188 -3.18 -18.25 -6.85
CA GLN A 188 -2.34 -19.40 -7.19
C GLN A 188 -0.95 -18.97 -7.66
N GLU A 189 -0.86 -17.92 -8.49
CA GLU A 189 0.42 -17.35 -8.94
C GLU A 189 1.26 -16.86 -7.77
N LEU A 190 0.68 -16.10 -6.82
CA LEU A 190 1.38 -15.66 -5.61
C LEU A 190 1.85 -16.84 -4.76
N SER A 191 0.98 -17.82 -4.55
CA SER A 191 1.33 -19.01 -3.77
C SER A 191 2.43 -19.83 -4.45
N ALA A 192 2.41 -19.94 -5.79
CA ALA A 192 3.47 -20.59 -6.56
C ALA A 192 4.81 -19.85 -6.47
N ALA A 193 4.77 -18.52 -6.32
CA ALA A 193 5.95 -17.69 -6.06
C ALA A 193 6.44 -17.78 -4.59
N GLY A 194 5.79 -18.59 -3.75
CA GLY A 194 6.15 -18.79 -2.35
C GLY A 194 5.66 -17.70 -1.41
N VAL A 195 4.75 -16.83 -1.85
CA VAL A 195 4.16 -15.78 -0.99
C VAL A 195 3.03 -16.37 -0.15
N GLU A 196 3.11 -16.21 1.15
CA GLU A 196 2.03 -16.56 2.06
C GLU A 196 0.90 -15.53 1.96
N ILE A 197 -0.35 -15.99 1.83
CA ILE A 197 -1.51 -15.11 1.89
C ILE A 197 -1.91 -14.89 3.34
N GLY A 198 -1.54 -13.73 3.87
CA GLY A 198 -1.83 -13.33 5.26
C GLY A 198 -3.30 -12.99 5.50
N GLY A 199 -4.04 -12.61 4.45
CA GLY A 199 -5.46 -12.32 4.57
C GLY A 199 -6.10 -11.79 3.29
N PHE A 200 -7.44 -11.78 3.31
CA PHE A 200 -8.26 -11.22 2.23
C PHE A 200 -9.00 -9.98 2.74
N ILE A 201 -9.02 -8.93 1.92
CA ILE A 201 -9.77 -7.70 2.19
C ILE A 201 -10.86 -7.58 1.13
N LEU A 202 -12.12 -7.74 1.56
CA LEU A 202 -13.27 -7.53 0.68
C LEU A 202 -13.60 -6.03 0.63
N ASN A 203 -13.46 -5.43 -0.54
CA ASN A 203 -13.75 -4.03 -0.82
C ASN A 203 -15.07 -3.89 -1.59
N GLY A 204 -15.76 -2.74 -1.45
CA GLY A 204 -16.97 -2.42 -2.22
C GLY A 204 -18.20 -3.27 -1.89
N GLY A 205 -18.22 -3.99 -0.77
CA GLY A 205 -19.37 -4.79 -0.36
C GLY A 205 -20.61 -3.91 -0.10
N ARG A 206 -21.74 -4.22 -0.73
CA ARG A 206 -23.01 -3.59 -0.42
C ARG A 206 -23.52 -4.12 0.93
N GLY A 207 -23.63 -3.26 1.94
CA GLY A 207 -24.18 -3.63 3.23
C GLY A 207 -25.63 -4.07 3.13
N GLY A 208 -25.88 -5.36 3.29
CA GLY A 208 -27.17 -5.85 3.73
C GLY A 208 -27.29 -5.69 5.24
N SER A 209 -28.50 -5.59 5.76
CA SER A 209 -28.82 -5.54 7.20
C SER A 209 -28.13 -6.72 7.93
N GLY A 210 -26.98 -6.45 8.57
CA GLY A 210 -26.17 -7.46 9.28
C GLY A 210 -24.78 -7.75 8.69
N SER A 211 -24.41 -7.15 7.55
CA SER A 211 -23.07 -7.26 6.95
C SER A 211 -22.43 -5.88 6.87
N TYR A 212 -21.17 -5.77 7.25
CA TYR A 212 -20.36 -4.55 7.15
C TYR A 212 -20.07 -4.24 5.68
N GLY A 213 -20.98 -3.57 5.02
CA GLY A 213 -20.85 -3.18 3.63
C GLY A 213 -20.38 -1.75 3.48
N TYR A 214 -19.31 -1.55 2.73
CA TYR A 214 -18.70 -0.24 2.49
C TYR A 214 -18.86 0.17 1.03
N HIS A 215 -19.36 1.38 0.81
CA HIS A 215 -19.22 2.04 -0.47
C HIS A 215 -17.83 2.69 -0.55
N SER A 216 -17.14 2.45 -1.65
CA SER A 216 -15.91 3.15 -2.01
C SER A 216 -16.26 4.64 -2.22
N TYR A 217 -15.98 5.45 -1.22
CA TYR A 217 -15.82 6.89 -1.40
C TYR A 217 -14.34 7.20 -1.26
N GLY A 218 -13.79 7.85 -2.29
CA GLY A 218 -12.43 8.37 -2.23
C GLY A 218 -12.26 9.18 -0.94
N TYR A 219 -11.24 8.85 -0.20
CA TYR A 219 -10.88 9.54 1.03
C TYR A 219 -10.46 10.95 0.66
N ASN A 220 -11.42 11.87 0.68
CA ASN A 220 -11.12 13.29 0.62
C ASN A 220 -10.39 13.66 1.91
N SER A 221 -9.13 13.93 1.76
CA SER A 221 -8.11 14.20 2.76
C SER A 221 -8.47 15.41 3.64
N ARG A 222 -9.40 15.27 4.58
CA ARG A 222 -9.60 16.27 5.64
C ARG A 222 -8.43 16.33 6.63
N TYR A 223 -7.55 15.33 6.63
CA TYR A 223 -6.33 15.38 7.44
C TYR A 223 -5.29 16.37 6.90
N TYR A 224 -5.36 16.78 5.61
CA TYR A 224 -4.41 17.70 4.99
C TYR A 224 -4.89 19.15 4.94
N THR A 225 -6.18 19.43 5.15
CA THR A 225 -6.74 20.78 5.07
C THR A 225 -6.72 21.57 6.38
N ALA A 226 -6.54 20.93 7.53
CA ALA A 226 -6.58 21.62 8.82
C ALA A 226 -5.41 22.60 9.08
N LYS A 227 -4.29 22.48 8.33
CA LYS A 227 -3.13 23.40 8.49
C LYS A 227 -3.06 24.52 7.46
N GLN A 228 -3.82 24.46 6.36
CA GLN A 228 -3.82 25.55 5.36
C GLN A 228 -4.80 26.69 5.69
N GLU A 229 -5.73 26.50 6.61
CA GLU A 229 -6.66 27.55 7.04
C GLU A 229 -6.11 28.41 8.17
N GLU A 230 -5.07 27.96 8.90
CA GLU A 230 -4.42 28.77 9.97
C GLU A 230 -3.30 29.68 9.48
N GLU A 231 -2.85 29.57 8.21
CA GLU A 231 -1.80 30.44 7.65
C GLU A 231 -2.37 31.60 6.78
N THR A 232 -3.69 31.80 6.74
CA THR A 232 -4.34 32.86 5.94
C THR A 232 -5.24 33.80 6.76
N GLU A 233 -5.07 33.89 8.09
CA GLU A 233 -5.62 35.00 8.89
C GLU A 233 -4.55 35.92 9.46
#